data_99a548035bc36ec2209c3bc369db621d
#
_entry.id   99a548035bc36ec2209c3bc369db621d
#
_cell.length_a   1.000
_cell.length_b   1.000
_cell.length_c   1.000
_cell.angle_alpha   90.00
_cell.angle_beta   90.00
_cell.angle_gamma   90.00
#
_symmetry.space_group_name_H-M   'P 1'
#
loop_
_entity.id
_entity.type
_entity.pdbx_description
1 polymer ?
#
loop_
_entity_poly.entity_id
_entity_poly.type
_entity_poly.pdbx_seq_one_letter_code
_entity_poly.pdbx_strand_id
1 'polypeptide(L)'
;MKIVATDRKGATRDVEGRDGWSVMEILRDAGFDIAAECGGACACATCHVYVTDGWYEKLSPPSDAEIDMLDMALAVEPNSRLSCQITCAPELDGIAITVAPE
;
A
#
# COMPACT_ATOMS: atom_id res chain seq x y z
N MET A 1 11.72 5.31 -8.25
CA MET A 1 10.69 6.21 -7.69
C MET A 1 10.78 6.21 -6.18
N LYS A 2 10.33 7.29 -5.54
CA LYS A 2 10.34 7.41 -4.09
C LYS A 2 8.95 7.19 -3.52
N ILE A 3 8.87 6.47 -2.39
CA ILE A 3 7.63 6.28 -1.64
C ILE A 3 7.80 6.95 -0.29
N VAL A 4 6.89 7.88 0.05
CA VAL A 4 6.87 8.50 1.38
C VAL A 4 5.94 7.64 2.24
N ALA A 5 6.52 6.81 3.08
CA ALA A 5 5.78 5.79 3.82
C ALA A 5 5.76 6.09 5.32
N THR A 6 4.58 6.03 5.92
CA THR A 6 4.38 6.21 7.35
C THR A 6 3.97 4.88 7.96
N ASP A 7 4.67 4.43 9.00
CA ASP A 7 4.37 3.17 9.67
C ASP A 7 3.23 3.33 10.69
N ARG A 8 2.85 2.22 11.35
CA ARG A 8 1.76 2.22 12.33
C ARG A 8 2.06 3.05 13.57
N LYS A 9 3.33 3.37 13.81
CA LYS A 9 3.75 4.19 14.94
C LYS A 9 3.78 5.67 14.61
N GLY A 10 3.50 6.03 13.36
CA GLY A 10 3.50 7.41 12.90
C GLY A 10 4.86 7.90 12.41
N ALA A 11 5.85 7.04 12.31
CA ALA A 11 7.16 7.42 11.80
C ALA A 11 7.14 7.39 10.27
N THR A 12 7.53 8.50 9.65
CA THR A 12 7.56 8.65 8.20
C THR A 12 9.00 8.56 7.71
N ARG A 13 9.21 7.82 6.62
CA ARG A 13 10.51 7.77 5.96
C ARG A 13 10.34 7.56 4.46
N ASP A 14 11.38 7.97 3.72
CA ASP A 14 11.42 7.79 2.27
C ASP A 14 11.96 6.39 1.97
N VAL A 15 11.28 5.69 1.07
CA VAL A 15 11.66 4.33 0.65
C VAL A 15 11.82 4.33 -0.86
N GLU A 16 12.90 3.73 -1.34
CA GLU A 16 13.13 3.64 -2.78
C GLU A 16 12.29 2.51 -3.38
N GLY A 17 11.39 2.88 -4.29
CA GLY A 17 10.58 1.93 -5.02
C GLY A 17 11.27 1.46 -6.30
N ARG A 18 10.92 0.27 -6.76
CA ARG A 18 11.46 -0.31 -8.00
C ARG A 18 10.32 -0.55 -8.98
N ASP A 19 10.50 -0.11 -10.20
CA ASP A 19 9.48 -0.28 -11.25
C ASP A 19 9.11 -1.77 -11.40
N GLY A 20 7.81 -2.02 -11.46
CA GLY A 20 7.28 -3.37 -11.60
C GLY A 20 7.08 -4.13 -10.29
N TRP A 21 7.66 -3.64 -9.18
CA TRP A 21 7.45 -4.26 -7.87
C TRP A 21 6.16 -3.72 -7.25
N SER A 22 5.48 -4.54 -6.44
CA SER A 22 4.36 -4.02 -5.67
C SER A 22 4.87 -3.14 -4.52
N VAL A 23 4.04 -2.18 -4.11
CA VAL A 23 4.37 -1.33 -2.95
C VAL A 23 4.55 -2.19 -1.70
N MET A 24 3.74 -3.24 -1.54
CA MET A 24 3.86 -4.17 -0.42
C MET A 24 5.25 -4.80 -0.34
N GLU A 25 5.78 -5.25 -1.48
CA GLU A 25 7.13 -5.85 -1.53
C GLU A 25 8.20 -4.84 -1.11
N ILE A 26 8.08 -3.59 -1.57
CA ILE A 26 9.01 -2.53 -1.23
C ILE A 26 8.96 -2.21 0.26
N LEU A 27 7.76 -2.08 0.82
CA LEU A 27 7.59 -1.77 2.24
C LEU A 27 8.11 -2.91 3.12
N ARG A 28 7.82 -4.15 2.76
CA ARG A 28 8.31 -5.30 3.51
C ARG A 28 9.83 -5.39 3.47
N ASP A 29 10.43 -5.17 2.30
CA ASP A 29 11.89 -5.19 2.13
C ASP A 29 12.57 -4.07 2.93
N ALA A 30 11.88 -2.96 3.11
CA ALA A 30 12.37 -1.83 3.91
C ALA A 30 12.19 -2.01 5.41
N GLY A 31 11.62 -3.14 5.85
CA GLY A 31 11.44 -3.44 7.27
C GLY A 31 10.13 -2.97 7.87
N PHE A 32 9.16 -2.56 7.05
CA PHE A 32 7.83 -2.22 7.56
C PHE A 32 7.10 -3.47 8.04
N ASP A 33 6.30 -3.31 9.08
CA ASP A 33 5.55 -4.41 9.68
C ASP A 33 4.29 -4.71 8.84
N ILE A 34 4.50 -5.44 7.76
CA ILE A 34 3.43 -5.91 6.88
C ILE A 34 3.54 -7.43 6.81
N ALA A 35 2.51 -8.11 7.29
CA ALA A 35 2.51 -9.57 7.35
C ALA A 35 2.56 -10.21 5.95
N ALA A 36 1.81 -9.65 4.99
CA ALA A 36 1.82 -10.09 3.58
C ALA A 36 1.68 -11.61 3.43
N GLU A 37 0.82 -12.23 4.24
CA GLU A 37 0.68 -13.69 4.30
C GLU A 37 0.20 -14.29 2.99
N CYS A 38 -0.49 -13.51 2.17
CA CYS A 38 -0.96 -13.97 0.87
C CYS A 38 0.12 -13.93 -0.22
N GLY A 39 1.32 -13.45 0.08
CA GLY A 39 2.39 -13.35 -0.90
C GLY A 39 2.06 -12.43 -2.08
N GLY A 40 1.14 -11.49 -1.91
CA GLY A 40 0.72 -10.57 -2.96
C GLY A 40 -0.45 -11.05 -3.78
N ALA A 41 -1.07 -12.18 -3.42
CA ALA A 41 -2.20 -12.74 -4.17
C ALA A 41 -3.56 -12.08 -3.88
N CYS A 42 -3.58 -11.00 -3.07
CA CYS A 42 -4.81 -10.31 -2.67
C CYS A 42 -5.79 -11.24 -1.92
N ALA A 43 -5.24 -12.21 -1.18
CA ALA A 43 -6.03 -13.20 -0.45
C ALA A 43 -6.17 -12.90 1.05
N CYS A 44 -5.61 -11.77 1.50
CA CYS A 44 -5.72 -11.31 2.88
C CYS A 44 -5.67 -9.79 2.90
N ALA A 45 -6.07 -9.17 4.00
CA ALA A 45 -6.10 -7.73 4.14
C ALA A 45 -4.90 -7.18 4.93
N THR A 46 -3.84 -7.96 5.11
CA THR A 46 -2.70 -7.57 5.94
C THR A 46 -1.81 -6.51 5.28
N CYS A 47 -1.96 -6.31 3.97
CA CYS A 47 -1.22 -5.27 3.23
C CYS A 47 -2.02 -3.97 3.06
N HIS A 48 -3.07 -3.78 3.87
CA HIS A 48 -3.93 -2.59 3.83
C HIS A 48 -3.13 -1.31 4.15
N VAL A 49 -3.23 -0.33 3.28
CA VAL A 49 -2.59 0.98 3.46
C VAL A 49 -3.58 2.09 3.07
N TYR A 50 -3.32 3.29 3.57
CA TYR A 50 -4.03 4.49 3.13
C TYR A 50 -3.15 5.24 2.14
N VAL A 51 -3.72 5.65 1.01
CA VAL A 51 -3.02 6.48 0.02
C VAL A 51 -3.44 7.92 0.26
N THR A 52 -2.48 8.77 0.62
CA THR A 52 -2.74 10.13 1.09
C THR A 52 -2.30 11.19 0.09
N ASP A 53 -2.54 12.47 0.41
CA ASP A 53 -2.07 13.64 -0.34
C ASP A 53 -2.52 13.65 -1.81
N GLY A 54 -3.73 13.14 -2.09
CA GLY A 54 -4.29 13.17 -3.44
C GLY A 54 -3.77 12.08 -4.37
N TRP A 55 -2.90 11.20 -3.89
CA TRP A 55 -2.35 10.13 -4.71
C TRP A 55 -3.36 9.05 -5.07
N TYR A 56 -4.38 8.85 -4.22
CA TYR A 56 -5.41 7.84 -4.47
C TYR A 56 -6.06 8.02 -5.85
N GLU A 57 -6.35 9.26 -6.23
CA GLU A 57 -7.00 9.57 -7.49
C GLU A 57 -6.11 9.32 -8.71
N LYS A 58 -4.79 9.24 -8.51
CA LYS A 58 -3.83 8.98 -9.56
C LYS A 58 -3.61 7.49 -9.82
N LEU A 59 -4.12 6.64 -8.93
CA LEU A 59 -4.01 5.20 -9.08
C LEU A 59 -5.16 4.66 -9.92
N SER A 60 -4.91 3.51 -10.56
CA SER A 60 -5.99 2.79 -11.22
C SER A 60 -7.03 2.36 -10.18
N PRO A 61 -8.33 2.31 -10.54
CA PRO A 61 -9.35 1.85 -9.59
C PRO A 61 -9.04 0.45 -9.07
N PRO A 62 -9.42 0.14 -7.81
CA PRO A 62 -9.22 -1.21 -7.27
C PRO A 62 -10.07 -2.23 -8.04
N SER A 63 -9.54 -3.46 -8.17
CA SER A 63 -10.30 -4.57 -8.75
C SER A 63 -11.40 -5.02 -7.78
N ASP A 64 -12.35 -5.81 -8.28
CA ASP A 64 -13.41 -6.37 -7.44
C ASP A 64 -12.82 -7.23 -6.31
N ALA A 65 -11.77 -7.99 -6.60
CA ALA A 65 -11.08 -8.81 -5.59
C ALA A 65 -10.46 -7.93 -4.50
N GLU A 66 -9.86 -6.80 -4.88
CA GLU A 66 -9.29 -5.86 -3.91
C GLU A 66 -10.39 -5.24 -3.05
N ILE A 67 -11.49 -4.84 -3.64
CA ILE A 67 -12.62 -4.26 -2.91
C ILE A 67 -13.17 -5.27 -1.90
N ASP A 68 -13.34 -6.52 -2.30
CA ASP A 68 -13.83 -7.58 -1.40
C ASP A 68 -12.89 -7.79 -0.22
N MET A 69 -11.57 -7.77 -0.45
CA MET A 69 -10.60 -7.91 0.64
C MET A 69 -10.59 -6.69 1.55
N LEU A 70 -10.74 -5.50 1.01
CA LEU A 70 -10.80 -4.28 1.81
C LEU A 70 -12.02 -4.27 2.73
N ASP A 71 -13.16 -4.81 2.27
CA ASP A 71 -14.36 -4.92 3.10
C ASP A 71 -14.13 -5.74 4.36
N MET A 72 -13.15 -6.61 4.35
CA MET A 72 -12.79 -7.47 5.50
C MET A 72 -11.71 -6.85 6.37
N ALA A 73 -11.11 -5.74 5.96
CA ALA A 73 -10.04 -5.10 6.71
C ALA A 73 -10.60 -4.24 7.86
N LEU A 74 -9.75 -4.02 8.88
CA LEU A 74 -10.09 -3.09 9.96
C LEU A 74 -9.83 -1.65 9.53
N ALA A 75 -10.63 -0.73 10.03
CA ALA A 75 -10.43 0.71 9.85
C ALA A 75 -10.34 1.15 8.38
N VAL A 76 -11.20 0.59 7.53
CA VAL A 76 -11.24 0.95 6.10
C VAL A 76 -11.70 2.39 5.93
N GLU A 77 -10.96 3.14 5.12
CA GLU A 77 -11.25 4.55 4.80
C GLU A 77 -11.47 4.70 3.28
N PRO A 78 -12.02 5.83 2.81
CA PRO A 78 -12.23 6.03 1.37
C PRO A 78 -10.96 5.94 0.52
N ASN A 79 -9.79 6.18 1.12
CA ASN A 79 -8.50 6.10 0.44
C ASN A 79 -7.74 4.80 0.73
N SER A 80 -8.43 3.77 1.20
CA SER A 80 -7.82 2.47 1.50
C SER A 80 -7.48 1.72 0.21
N ARG A 81 -6.30 1.12 0.19
CA ARG A 81 -5.86 0.23 -0.89
C ARG A 81 -5.05 -0.92 -0.30
N LEU A 82 -4.95 -2.02 -1.04
CA LEU A 82 -4.03 -3.09 -0.70
C LEU A 82 -2.69 -2.84 -1.39
N SER A 83 -1.63 -2.70 -0.62
CA SER A 83 -0.32 -2.36 -1.17
C SER A 83 0.23 -3.41 -2.14
N CYS A 84 -0.23 -4.66 -2.02
CA CYS A 84 0.14 -5.71 -2.96
C CYS A 84 -0.44 -5.50 -4.37
N GLN A 85 -1.45 -4.63 -4.51
CA GLN A 85 -2.09 -4.33 -5.78
C GLN A 85 -1.63 -2.99 -6.38
N ILE A 86 -0.75 -2.27 -5.71
CA ILE A 86 -0.19 -1.03 -6.24
C ILE A 86 1.19 -1.35 -6.81
N THR A 87 1.34 -1.20 -8.12
CA THR A 87 2.60 -1.47 -8.80
C THR A 87 3.42 -0.19 -8.92
N CYS A 88 4.69 -0.25 -8.53
CA CYS A 88 5.58 0.89 -8.65
C CYS A 88 5.80 1.26 -10.11
N ALA A 89 5.71 2.55 -10.41
CA ALA A 89 5.93 3.10 -11.73
C ALA A 89 6.44 4.54 -11.61
N PRO A 90 7.17 5.07 -12.62
CA PRO A 90 7.71 6.43 -12.53
C PRO A 90 6.65 7.50 -12.26
N GLU A 91 5.42 7.33 -12.72
CA GLU A 91 4.33 8.27 -12.49
C GLU A 91 3.95 8.38 -11.02
N LEU A 92 4.32 7.40 -10.20
CA LEU A 92 4.00 7.37 -8.77
C LEU A 92 5.15 7.86 -7.90
N ASP A 93 6.17 8.48 -8.48
CA ASP A 93 7.29 9.03 -7.72
C ASP A 93 6.80 10.05 -6.70
N GLY A 94 7.11 9.82 -5.44
CA GLY A 94 6.65 10.66 -4.34
C GLY A 94 5.34 10.23 -3.70
N ILE A 95 4.75 9.11 -4.13
CA ILE A 95 3.49 8.65 -3.57
C ILE A 95 3.55 8.55 -2.04
N ALA A 96 2.52 9.07 -1.38
CA ALA A 96 2.44 9.08 0.08
C ALA A 96 1.51 7.97 0.56
N ILE A 97 2.01 7.11 1.44
CA ILE A 97 1.30 5.93 1.91
C ILE A 97 1.44 5.82 3.43
N THR A 98 0.35 5.48 4.11
CA THR A 98 0.36 5.20 5.55
C THR A 98 -0.11 3.77 5.76
N VAL A 99 0.66 2.98 6.52
CA VAL A 99 0.29 1.60 6.85
C VAL A 99 -0.92 1.63 7.79
N ALA A 100 -1.99 0.94 7.40
CA ALA A 100 -3.22 0.91 8.18
C ALA A 100 -3.05 0.07 9.46
N PRO A 101 -3.83 0.33 10.52
CA PRO A 101 -3.81 -0.52 11.71
C PRO A 101 -4.36 -1.91 11.40
N GLU A 102 -3.85 -2.89 12.13
CA GLU A 102 -4.36 -4.26 12.06
C GLU A 102 -5.49 -4.47 13.05
#